data_e1439dda704ffb930944cf176c5491cb
#
_entry.id   e1439dda704ffb930944cf176c5491cb
#
_cell.length_a   1.000
_cell.length_b   1.000
_cell.length_c   1.000
_cell.angle_alpha   90.00
_cell.angle_beta   90.00
_cell.angle_gamma   90.00
#
_symmetry.space_group_name_H-M   'P 1'
#
loop_
_entity.id
_entity.type
_entity.pdbx_description
1 polymer ?
#
loop_
_entity_poly.entity_id
_entity_poly.type
_entity_poly.pdbx_seq_one_letter_code
_entity_poly.pdbx_strand_id
1 'polypeptide(L)'
;GFVAGLHSFMREARLQAQFSHPALLEVYRVWEQNGTAYMAMRYYRGVTLREMLRTNPQIATEQWLCETLDPILLALQELHNEKCYHRDIAPDNILVLPNGRSVLMDFGAARRIIGGMTRALTTVLKPGYAPIEQYSDDGSMQQGAWTDIYAVGGVLYHAMTGKVPVQAISRMMNDPLKPVAAAARGE
;
A
#
# COMPACT_ATOMS: atom_id res chain seq x y z
N GLY A 1 17.64 -3.31 -17.91
CA GLY A 1 18.70 -3.35 -16.94
C GLY A 1 18.72 -2.15 -16.00
N PHE A 2 19.85 -1.88 -15.39
CA PHE A 2 20.07 -0.88 -14.33
C PHE A 2 19.53 0.53 -14.66
N VAL A 3 19.81 1.04 -15.87
CA VAL A 3 19.35 2.37 -16.32
C VAL A 3 17.83 2.49 -16.32
N ALA A 4 17.12 1.45 -16.77
CA ALA A 4 15.66 1.45 -16.77
C ALA A 4 15.09 1.46 -15.33
N GLY A 5 15.74 0.77 -14.39
CA GLY A 5 15.38 0.78 -12.97
C GLY A 5 15.59 2.16 -12.35
N LEU A 6 16.70 2.81 -12.65
CA LEU A 6 17.03 4.16 -12.20
C LEU A 6 15.96 5.18 -12.65
N HIS A 7 15.63 5.17 -13.95
CA HIS A 7 14.58 6.04 -14.49
C HIS A 7 13.21 5.78 -13.88
N SER A 8 12.86 4.51 -13.60
CA SER A 8 11.59 4.16 -12.94
C SER A 8 11.54 4.71 -11.53
N PHE A 9 12.58 4.46 -10.73
CA PHE A 9 12.70 4.99 -9.37
C PHE A 9 12.59 6.52 -9.32
N MET A 10 13.34 7.23 -10.18
CA MET A 10 13.30 8.70 -10.23
C MET A 10 11.92 9.24 -10.57
N ARG A 11 11.21 8.58 -11.48
CA ARG A 11 9.85 8.96 -11.86
C ARG A 11 8.86 8.74 -10.70
N GLU A 12 8.93 7.60 -10.04
CA GLU A 12 8.08 7.23 -8.90
C GLU A 12 8.32 8.18 -7.71
N ALA A 13 9.58 8.41 -7.37
CA ALA A 13 9.96 9.30 -6.29
C ALA A 13 9.55 10.77 -6.55
N ARG A 14 9.66 11.25 -7.81
CA ARG A 14 9.17 12.58 -8.19
C ARG A 14 7.66 12.68 -8.13
N LEU A 15 6.94 11.62 -8.50
CA LEU A 15 5.49 11.57 -8.37
C LEU A 15 5.08 11.67 -6.90
N GLN A 16 5.73 10.89 -6.04
CA GLN A 16 5.51 10.92 -4.60
C GLN A 16 5.74 12.32 -4.00
N ALA A 17 6.81 13.00 -4.43
CA ALA A 17 7.14 14.35 -3.97
C ALA A 17 6.10 15.43 -4.36
N GLN A 18 5.14 15.13 -5.24
CA GLN A 18 4.06 16.06 -5.60
C GLN A 18 2.90 16.04 -4.60
N PHE A 19 2.81 15.01 -3.76
CA PHE A 19 1.73 14.89 -2.79
C PHE A 19 2.20 15.31 -1.40
N SER A 20 1.38 16.10 -0.74
CA SER A 20 1.60 16.54 0.64
C SER A 20 0.35 16.27 1.46
N HIS A 21 0.36 15.17 2.21
CA HIS A 21 -0.75 14.79 3.09
C HIS A 21 -0.18 14.25 4.42
N PRO A 22 -0.79 14.55 5.59
CA PRO A 22 -0.28 14.13 6.89
C PRO A 22 -0.13 12.61 7.05
N ALA A 23 -0.90 11.82 6.29
CA ALA A 23 -0.85 10.36 6.30
C ALA A 23 -0.04 9.76 5.13
N LEU A 24 0.70 10.56 4.37
CA LEU A 24 1.65 10.11 3.34
C LEU A 24 3.08 10.39 3.78
N LEU A 25 4.01 9.52 3.35
CA LEU A 25 5.43 9.75 3.51
C LEU A 25 5.85 11.06 2.80
N GLU A 26 6.41 11.99 3.56
CA GLU A 26 6.87 13.28 3.04
C GLU A 26 8.25 13.14 2.38
N VAL A 27 8.33 13.45 1.08
CA VAL A 27 9.58 13.46 0.31
C VAL A 27 10.06 14.89 0.16
N TYR A 28 11.29 15.16 0.60
CA TYR A 28 11.90 16.48 0.54
C TYR A 28 12.59 16.74 -0.80
N ARG A 29 13.32 15.74 -1.29
CA ARG A 29 14.13 15.90 -2.51
C ARG A 29 14.42 14.56 -3.17
N VAL A 30 14.46 14.58 -4.50
CA VAL A 30 14.89 13.45 -5.34
C VAL A 30 15.93 13.94 -6.32
N TRP A 31 17.09 13.26 -6.39
CA TRP A 31 18.15 13.63 -7.34
C TRP A 31 18.93 12.40 -7.80
N GLU A 32 19.63 12.59 -8.90
CA GLU A 32 20.60 11.62 -9.42
C GLU A 32 22.01 12.16 -9.23
N GLN A 33 22.92 11.31 -8.81
CA GLN A 33 24.34 11.62 -8.66
C GLN A 33 25.17 10.34 -8.79
N ASN A 34 26.28 10.41 -9.53
CA ASN A 34 27.20 9.30 -9.76
C ASN A 34 26.49 8.04 -10.31
N GLY A 35 25.52 8.19 -11.19
CA GLY A 35 24.75 7.09 -11.76
C GLY A 35 23.81 6.39 -10.78
N THR A 36 23.53 6.99 -9.61
CA THR A 36 22.65 6.47 -8.57
C THR A 36 21.58 7.50 -8.24
N ALA A 37 20.36 7.07 -7.99
CA ALA A 37 19.27 7.92 -7.54
C ALA A 37 19.19 7.96 -6.02
N TYR A 38 18.90 9.14 -5.50
CA TYR A 38 18.74 9.40 -4.07
C TYR A 38 17.38 10.06 -3.82
N MET A 39 16.79 9.70 -2.70
CA MET A 39 15.56 10.32 -2.19
C MET A 39 15.77 10.70 -0.72
N ALA A 40 15.66 11.99 -0.41
CA ALA A 40 15.60 12.47 0.96
C ALA A 40 14.14 12.58 1.39
N MET A 41 13.81 11.98 2.54
CA MET A 41 12.45 11.94 3.06
C MET A 41 12.45 12.22 4.56
N ARG A 42 11.29 12.56 5.09
CA ARG A 42 11.11 12.74 6.53
C ARG A 42 11.37 11.41 7.25
N TYR A 43 12.12 11.49 8.33
CA TYR A 43 12.29 10.35 9.22
C TYR A 43 11.14 10.30 10.23
N TYR A 44 10.43 9.17 10.27
CA TYR A 44 9.37 8.91 11.21
C TYR A 44 9.80 7.87 12.23
N ARG A 45 9.65 8.20 13.52
CA ARG A 45 9.75 7.21 14.59
C ARG A 45 8.39 6.54 14.74
N GLY A 46 8.32 5.25 14.55
CA GLY A 46 7.10 4.48 14.65
C GLY A 46 7.37 3.00 14.45
N VAL A 47 6.33 2.21 14.51
CA VAL A 47 6.35 0.78 14.22
C VAL A 47 5.40 0.49 13.08
N THR A 48 5.67 -0.53 12.28
CA THR A 48 4.74 -0.93 11.21
C THR A 48 3.45 -1.48 11.81
N LEU A 49 2.34 -1.31 11.09
CA LEU A 49 1.06 -1.89 11.48
C LEU A 49 1.19 -3.42 11.65
N ARG A 50 2.00 -4.08 10.82
CA ARG A 50 2.30 -5.52 10.98
C ARG A 50 2.90 -5.83 12.34
N GLU A 51 3.90 -5.09 12.73
CA GLU A 51 4.57 -5.30 14.03
C GLU A 51 3.65 -4.96 15.20
N MET A 52 2.85 -3.90 15.08
CA MET A 52 1.86 -3.51 16.08
C MET A 52 0.83 -4.64 16.30
N LEU A 53 0.25 -5.17 15.23
CA LEU A 53 -0.73 -6.26 15.29
C LEU A 53 -0.12 -7.58 15.79
N ARG A 54 1.17 -7.80 15.51
CA ARG A 54 1.89 -8.99 15.98
C ARG A 54 2.17 -8.93 17.49
N THR A 55 2.59 -7.78 17.99
CA THR A 55 2.99 -7.59 19.40
C THR A 55 1.82 -7.31 20.32
N ASN A 56 0.78 -6.65 19.81
CA ASN A 56 -0.43 -6.31 20.57
C ASN A 56 -1.69 -6.54 19.72
N PRO A 57 -2.10 -7.80 19.48
CA PRO A 57 -3.25 -8.09 18.64
C PRO A 57 -4.59 -7.57 19.18
N GLN A 58 -4.68 -7.28 20.47
CA GLN A 58 -5.90 -6.74 21.11
C GLN A 58 -6.12 -5.25 20.83
N ILE A 59 -5.13 -4.55 20.23
CA ILE A 59 -5.27 -3.14 19.87
C ILE A 59 -6.29 -2.93 18.74
N ALA A 60 -6.54 -3.94 17.92
CA ALA A 60 -7.38 -3.88 16.72
C ALA A 60 -8.88 -3.77 17.06
N THR A 61 -9.25 -2.82 17.93
CA THR A 61 -10.64 -2.44 18.15
C THR A 61 -11.20 -1.66 16.97
N GLU A 62 -12.51 -1.64 16.81
CA GLU A 62 -13.17 -0.86 15.76
C GLU A 62 -12.72 0.61 15.77
N GLN A 63 -12.78 1.25 16.94
CA GLN A 63 -12.35 2.63 17.12
C GLN A 63 -10.90 2.84 16.67
N TRP A 64 -9.97 2.00 17.14
CA TRP A 64 -8.56 2.13 16.78
C TRP A 64 -8.30 1.88 15.29
N LEU A 65 -9.03 0.95 14.67
CA LEU A 65 -8.95 0.70 13.23
C LEU A 65 -9.43 1.91 12.42
N CYS A 66 -10.53 2.54 12.81
CA CYS A 66 -10.99 3.79 12.20
C CYS A 66 -9.94 4.90 12.35
N GLU A 67 -9.47 5.15 13.57
CA GLU A 67 -8.43 6.17 13.84
C GLU A 67 -7.14 5.94 13.03
N THR A 68 -6.80 4.68 12.76
CA THR A 68 -5.60 4.31 12.00
C THR A 68 -5.81 4.39 10.49
N LEU A 69 -6.97 3.95 9.98
CA LEU A 69 -7.17 3.79 8.53
C LEU A 69 -7.90 4.96 7.88
N ASP A 70 -8.75 5.71 8.60
CA ASP A 70 -9.42 6.88 8.02
C ASP A 70 -8.44 7.92 7.44
N PRO A 71 -7.32 8.29 8.13
CA PRO A 71 -6.33 9.18 7.54
C PRO A 71 -5.68 8.60 6.28
N ILE A 72 -5.48 7.27 6.21
CA ILE A 72 -4.95 6.59 5.02
C ILE A 72 -5.97 6.65 3.87
N LEU A 73 -7.26 6.42 4.15
CA LEU A 73 -8.31 6.51 3.14
C LEU A 73 -8.45 7.92 2.57
N LEU A 74 -8.32 8.96 3.41
CA LEU A 74 -8.32 10.36 2.95
C LEU A 74 -7.10 10.65 2.06
N ALA A 75 -5.92 10.15 2.43
CA ALA A 75 -4.72 10.26 1.61
C ALA A 75 -4.89 9.55 0.26
N LEU A 76 -5.48 8.35 0.26
CA LEU A 76 -5.77 7.62 -0.98
C LEU A 76 -6.78 8.37 -1.85
N GLN A 77 -7.77 9.04 -1.27
CA GLN A 77 -8.72 9.86 -2.01
C GLN A 77 -8.00 10.99 -2.77
N GLU A 78 -7.06 11.68 -2.15
CA GLU A 78 -6.25 12.71 -2.84
C GLU A 78 -5.44 12.11 -3.99
N LEU A 79 -4.78 10.97 -3.78
CA LEU A 79 -4.06 10.27 -4.84
C LEU A 79 -4.98 9.88 -6.00
N HIS A 80 -6.14 9.31 -5.69
CA HIS A 80 -7.10 8.82 -6.69
C HIS A 80 -7.72 9.94 -7.51
N ASN A 81 -7.96 11.12 -6.93
CA ASN A 81 -8.42 12.31 -7.64
C ASN A 81 -7.42 12.72 -8.74
N GLU A 82 -6.13 12.53 -8.50
CA GLU A 82 -5.05 12.76 -9.48
C GLU A 82 -4.75 11.54 -10.35
N LYS A 83 -5.62 10.50 -10.31
CA LYS A 83 -5.44 9.22 -11.02
C LYS A 83 -4.10 8.53 -10.71
N CYS A 84 -3.59 8.76 -9.51
CA CYS A 84 -2.43 8.10 -8.94
C CYS A 84 -2.90 7.00 -7.99
N TYR A 85 -2.35 5.79 -8.13
CA TYR A 85 -2.72 4.64 -7.30
C TYR A 85 -1.48 4.13 -6.59
N HIS A 86 -1.62 3.78 -5.31
CA HIS A 86 -0.50 3.35 -4.46
C HIS A 86 0.02 1.96 -4.83
N ARG A 87 -0.88 0.99 -4.98
CA ARG A 87 -0.65 -0.39 -5.46
C ARG A 87 0.20 -1.30 -4.57
N ASP A 88 0.64 -0.82 -3.44
CA ASP A 88 1.43 -1.62 -2.50
C ASP A 88 0.98 -1.42 -1.04
N ILE A 89 -0.34 -1.32 -0.82
CA ILE A 89 -0.90 -1.18 0.52
C ILE A 89 -0.86 -2.54 1.21
N ALA A 90 -0.20 -2.57 2.37
CA ALA A 90 -0.12 -3.73 3.24
C ALA A 90 0.29 -3.26 4.66
N PRO A 91 0.13 -4.07 5.70
CA PRO A 91 0.51 -3.69 7.06
C PRO A 91 1.98 -3.31 7.24
N ASP A 92 2.88 -3.78 6.36
CA ASP A 92 4.30 -3.40 6.38
C ASP A 92 4.52 -1.96 5.92
N ASN A 93 3.64 -1.44 5.07
CA ASN A 93 3.75 -0.11 4.46
C ASN A 93 2.89 0.93 5.19
N ILE A 94 2.29 0.58 6.32
CA ILE A 94 1.60 1.52 7.20
C ILE A 94 2.40 1.63 8.49
N LEU A 95 2.91 2.82 8.78
CA LEU A 95 3.64 3.13 10.00
C LEU A 95 2.68 3.77 11.00
N VAL A 96 2.68 3.26 12.23
CA VAL A 96 1.94 3.84 13.36
C VAL A 96 2.92 4.58 14.25
N LEU A 97 2.69 5.87 14.44
CA LEU A 97 3.54 6.75 15.23
C LEU A 97 3.14 6.71 16.72
N PRO A 98 4.03 7.13 17.65
CA PRO A 98 3.74 7.15 19.09
C PRO A 98 2.53 8.01 19.48
N ASN A 99 2.17 8.98 18.67
CA ASN A 99 0.99 9.84 18.87
C ASN A 99 -0.30 9.29 18.25
N GLY A 100 -0.29 8.03 17.81
CA GLY A 100 -1.43 7.36 17.19
C GLY A 100 -1.64 7.66 15.70
N ARG A 101 -0.91 8.62 15.11
CA ARG A 101 -1.03 8.92 13.67
C ARG A 101 -0.49 7.78 12.84
N SER A 102 -1.16 7.49 11.72
CA SER A 102 -0.70 6.55 10.70
C SER A 102 -0.08 7.30 9.51
N VAL A 103 0.94 6.68 8.91
CA VAL A 103 1.62 7.18 7.71
C VAL A 103 1.77 6.03 6.72
N LEU A 104 1.24 6.23 5.52
CA LEU A 104 1.42 5.31 4.40
C LEU A 104 2.79 5.55 3.79
N MET A 105 3.59 4.49 3.83
CA MET A 105 4.97 4.48 3.36
C MET A 105 5.05 3.93 1.94
N ASP A 106 6.16 4.16 1.31
CA ASP A 106 6.64 3.42 0.14
C ASP A 106 5.71 3.40 -1.08
N PHE A 107 5.82 4.45 -1.88
CA PHE A 107 5.16 4.58 -3.17
C PHE A 107 5.86 3.79 -4.30
N GLY A 108 6.69 2.79 -3.96
CA GLY A 108 7.53 2.07 -4.93
C GLY A 108 6.76 1.39 -6.08
N ALA A 109 5.45 1.26 -5.93
CA ALA A 109 4.55 0.76 -6.97
C ALA A 109 3.56 1.82 -7.48
N ALA A 110 3.59 3.06 -6.92
CA ALA A 110 2.66 4.11 -7.31
C ALA A 110 2.91 4.56 -8.77
N ARG A 111 1.86 4.60 -9.56
CA ARG A 111 1.91 4.98 -10.97
C ARG A 111 0.75 5.86 -11.35
N ARG A 112 1.05 6.91 -12.11
CA ARG A 112 0.04 7.68 -12.81
C ARG A 112 -0.30 6.97 -14.12
N ILE A 113 -1.58 6.76 -14.41
CA ILE A 113 -2.00 6.27 -15.74
C ILE A 113 -1.83 7.41 -16.74
N ILE A 114 -0.75 7.39 -17.49
CA ILE A 114 -0.53 8.28 -18.63
C ILE A 114 -0.71 7.45 -19.90
N GLY A 115 -1.77 7.71 -20.65
CA GLY A 115 -1.97 7.15 -21.99
C GLY A 115 -2.23 5.64 -22.08
N GLY A 116 -2.81 5.02 -21.06
CA GLY A 116 -3.29 3.62 -21.12
C GLY A 116 -2.21 2.54 -21.12
N MET A 117 -0.93 2.88 -21.00
CA MET A 117 0.16 1.91 -20.96
C MET A 117 0.78 1.80 -19.56
N THR A 118 0.43 0.75 -18.85
CA THR A 118 1.14 0.29 -17.64
C THR A 118 2.16 -0.78 -18.03
N ARG A 119 3.41 -0.42 -18.25
CA ARG A 119 4.48 -1.43 -18.31
C ARG A 119 4.95 -1.73 -16.90
N ALA A 120 4.69 -2.95 -16.43
CA ALA A 120 5.21 -3.46 -15.18
C ALA A 120 6.74 -3.63 -15.28
N LEU A 121 7.49 -2.86 -14.52
CA LEU A 121 8.83 -3.27 -14.10
C LEU A 121 8.64 -3.97 -12.76
N THR A 122 8.85 -5.29 -12.75
CA THR A 122 8.87 -6.21 -11.61
C THR A 122 8.33 -5.64 -10.28
N THR A 123 7.01 -5.49 -10.18
CA THR A 123 6.37 -5.20 -8.90
C THR A 123 6.37 -6.51 -8.10
N VAL A 124 7.08 -6.54 -6.99
CA VAL A 124 6.96 -7.65 -6.04
C VAL A 124 5.60 -7.54 -5.40
N LEU A 125 4.66 -8.40 -5.83
CA LEU A 125 3.31 -8.44 -5.29
C LEU A 125 3.35 -8.86 -3.82
N LYS A 126 2.46 -8.30 -3.00
CA LYS A 126 2.24 -8.74 -1.62
C LYS A 126 1.08 -9.72 -1.57
N PRO A 127 1.35 -11.03 -1.46
CA PRO A 127 0.31 -12.06 -1.44
C PRO A 127 -0.71 -11.77 -0.35
N GLY A 128 -1.99 -11.93 -0.69
CA GLY A 128 -3.12 -11.65 0.20
C GLY A 128 -3.63 -10.20 0.15
N TYR A 129 -2.80 -9.22 -0.23
CA TYR A 129 -3.20 -7.81 -0.34
C TYR A 129 -3.34 -7.36 -1.79
N ALA A 130 -2.59 -7.94 -2.71
CA ALA A 130 -2.66 -7.64 -4.13
C ALA A 130 -3.94 -8.24 -4.75
N PRO A 131 -4.82 -7.44 -5.38
CA PRO A 131 -5.97 -7.93 -6.12
C PRO A 131 -5.56 -8.57 -7.45
N ILE A 132 -6.51 -9.26 -8.09
CA ILE A 132 -6.25 -10.09 -9.26
C ILE A 132 -5.67 -9.32 -10.44
N GLU A 133 -6.10 -8.08 -10.64
CA GLU A 133 -5.62 -7.23 -11.73
C GLU A 133 -4.14 -6.86 -11.63
N GLN A 134 -3.52 -7.02 -10.45
CA GLN A 134 -2.08 -6.81 -10.30
C GLN A 134 -1.23 -8.01 -10.74
N TYR A 135 -1.84 -9.17 -10.92
CA TYR A 135 -1.17 -10.38 -11.41
C TYR A 135 -1.09 -10.45 -12.94
N SER A 136 -1.77 -9.53 -13.64
CA SER A 136 -1.72 -9.46 -15.10
C SER A 136 -0.55 -8.60 -15.56
N ASP A 137 0.48 -9.23 -16.12
CA ASP A 137 1.69 -8.55 -16.65
C ASP A 137 1.47 -7.94 -18.04
N ASP A 138 0.43 -8.37 -18.76
CA ASP A 138 0.14 -7.97 -20.13
C ASP A 138 -0.76 -6.71 -20.23
N GLY A 139 -1.21 -6.19 -19.09
CA GLY A 139 -2.11 -5.04 -19.02
C GLY A 139 -3.54 -5.35 -19.46
N SER A 140 -3.91 -6.65 -19.58
CA SER A 140 -5.29 -7.06 -19.91
C SER A 140 -6.30 -6.66 -18.84
N MET A 141 -5.86 -6.49 -17.60
CA MET A 141 -6.70 -6.03 -16.49
C MET A 141 -6.32 -4.61 -16.08
N GLN A 142 -7.30 -3.72 -16.07
CA GLN A 142 -7.11 -2.34 -15.64
C GLN A 142 -6.97 -2.28 -14.11
N GLN A 143 -6.07 -1.42 -13.65
CA GLN A 143 -5.91 -1.08 -12.24
C GLN A 143 -6.48 0.32 -11.98
N GLY A 144 -7.03 0.52 -10.80
CA GLY A 144 -7.70 1.77 -10.45
C GLY A 144 -7.75 1.99 -8.94
N ALA A 145 -8.61 2.92 -8.52
CA ALA A 145 -8.85 3.19 -7.10
C ALA A 145 -9.26 1.92 -6.33
N TRP A 146 -10.03 1.05 -6.96
CA TRP A 146 -10.46 -0.22 -6.38
C TRP A 146 -9.31 -1.16 -6.03
N THR A 147 -8.18 -1.08 -6.73
CA THR A 147 -6.95 -1.85 -6.45
C THR A 147 -6.45 -1.54 -5.04
N ASP A 148 -6.39 -0.26 -4.67
CA ASP A 148 -5.97 0.17 -3.34
C ASP A 148 -7.03 -0.16 -2.28
N ILE A 149 -8.31 0.00 -2.60
CA ILE A 149 -9.42 -0.32 -1.68
C ILE A 149 -9.46 -1.82 -1.36
N TYR A 150 -9.21 -2.68 -2.35
CA TYR A 150 -9.07 -4.12 -2.11
C TYR A 150 -7.95 -4.40 -1.10
N ALA A 151 -6.80 -3.75 -1.27
CA ALA A 151 -5.66 -3.92 -0.38
C ALA A 151 -5.95 -3.43 1.05
N VAL A 152 -6.65 -2.29 1.20
CA VAL A 152 -7.14 -1.82 2.52
C VAL A 152 -8.09 -2.83 3.14
N GLY A 153 -9.00 -3.44 2.36
CA GLY A 153 -9.85 -4.55 2.83
C GLY A 153 -9.03 -5.73 3.34
N GLY A 154 -7.93 -6.06 2.65
CA GLY A 154 -6.97 -7.09 3.09
C GLY A 154 -6.27 -6.72 4.41
N VAL A 155 -5.91 -5.46 4.59
CA VAL A 155 -5.34 -4.95 5.86
C VAL A 155 -6.35 -5.08 7.00
N LEU A 156 -7.60 -4.66 6.79
CA LEU A 156 -8.68 -4.82 7.76
C LEU A 156 -8.91 -6.28 8.13
N TYR A 157 -9.01 -7.16 7.14
CA TYR A 157 -9.16 -8.60 7.38
C TYR A 157 -8.04 -9.13 8.26
N HIS A 158 -6.79 -8.79 7.94
CA HIS A 158 -5.63 -9.22 8.74
C HIS A 158 -5.70 -8.67 10.17
N ALA A 159 -6.02 -7.39 10.35
CA ALA A 159 -6.11 -6.78 11.66
C ALA A 159 -7.17 -7.45 12.55
N MET A 160 -8.36 -7.72 11.98
CA MET A 160 -9.48 -8.30 12.73
C MET A 160 -9.35 -9.81 12.98
N THR A 161 -8.71 -10.55 12.06
CA THR A 161 -8.64 -12.03 12.17
C THR A 161 -7.28 -12.52 12.64
N GLY A 162 -6.23 -11.68 12.56
CA GLY A 162 -4.85 -12.09 12.77
C GLY A 162 -4.26 -12.96 11.66
N LYS A 163 -4.98 -13.12 10.53
CA LYS A 163 -4.59 -13.98 9.41
C LYS A 163 -4.44 -13.15 8.13
N VAL A 164 -3.37 -13.40 7.39
CA VAL A 164 -3.23 -12.84 6.05
C VAL A 164 -4.35 -13.38 5.16
N PRO A 165 -5.04 -12.54 4.37
CA PRO A 165 -6.07 -13.01 3.45
C PRO A 165 -5.52 -14.03 2.44
N VAL A 166 -6.39 -14.89 1.96
CA VAL A 166 -6.06 -15.82 0.85
C VAL A 166 -5.74 -14.99 -0.40
N GLN A 167 -4.71 -15.40 -1.14
CA GLN A 167 -4.29 -14.71 -2.37
C GLN A 167 -5.40 -14.65 -3.41
N ALA A 168 -5.51 -13.54 -4.15
CA ALA A 168 -6.56 -13.33 -5.15
C ALA A 168 -6.63 -14.45 -6.20
N ILE A 169 -5.49 -14.93 -6.69
CA ILE A 169 -5.44 -16.05 -7.66
C ILE A 169 -6.11 -17.31 -7.09
N SER A 170 -5.83 -17.65 -5.84
CA SER A 170 -6.41 -18.85 -5.22
C SER A 170 -7.92 -18.73 -5.04
N ARG A 171 -8.45 -17.52 -4.92
CA ARG A 171 -9.88 -17.24 -4.77
C ARG A 171 -10.67 -17.36 -6.07
N MET A 172 -10.01 -17.28 -7.23
CA MET A 172 -10.69 -17.37 -8.53
C MET A 172 -11.35 -18.73 -8.79
N MET A 173 -10.74 -19.82 -8.32
CA MET A 173 -11.23 -21.17 -8.59
C MET A 173 -12.19 -21.67 -7.51
N ASN A 174 -11.87 -21.41 -6.29
CA ASN A 174 -12.67 -21.75 -5.11
C ASN A 174 -12.29 -20.78 -4.00
N ASP A 175 -13.20 -19.89 -3.60
CA ASP A 175 -12.89 -18.88 -2.59
C ASP A 175 -12.92 -19.48 -1.16
N PRO A 176 -11.77 -19.84 -0.59
CA PRO A 176 -11.69 -20.38 0.77
C PRO A 176 -11.66 -19.26 1.83
N LEU A 177 -11.77 -17.98 1.43
CA LEU A 177 -11.74 -16.87 2.37
C LEU A 177 -12.96 -16.92 3.27
N LYS A 178 -12.73 -17.12 4.57
CA LYS A 178 -13.82 -17.10 5.56
C LYS A 178 -14.30 -15.65 5.77
N PRO A 179 -15.62 -15.42 5.92
CA PRO A 179 -16.13 -14.14 6.37
C PRO A 179 -15.46 -13.69 7.66
N VAL A 180 -15.24 -12.38 7.83
CA VAL A 180 -14.59 -11.83 9.03
C VAL A 180 -15.30 -12.29 10.31
N ALA A 181 -16.64 -12.26 10.35
CA ALA A 181 -17.43 -12.73 11.50
C ALA A 181 -17.17 -14.20 11.89
N ALA A 182 -16.75 -15.03 10.93
CA ALA A 182 -16.42 -16.45 11.18
C ALA A 182 -14.93 -16.70 11.41
N ALA A 183 -14.07 -15.71 11.09
CA ALA A 183 -12.63 -15.80 11.13
C ALA A 183 -12.01 -14.94 12.23
N ALA A 184 -12.75 -13.94 12.71
CA ALA A 184 -12.32 -13.04 13.78
C ALA A 184 -11.89 -13.85 15.02
N ARG A 185 -10.92 -13.30 15.73
CA ARG A 185 -10.53 -13.83 17.02
C ARG A 185 -11.75 -13.68 17.93
N GLY A 186 -12.27 -14.80 18.42
CA GLY A 186 -13.42 -14.77 19.32
C GLY A 186 -13.20 -13.80 20.48
N GLU A 187 -14.29 -13.16 20.88
CA GLU A 187 -14.35 -12.32 22.06
C GLU A 187 -13.83 -13.05 23.30
#